data_b9e32535d4371050fdb23cfba8781c18
#
_entry.id   b9e32535d4371050fdb23cfba8781c18
#
_cell.length_a   1.000
_cell.length_b   1.000
_cell.length_c   1.000
_cell.angle_alpha   90.00
_cell.angle_beta   90.00
_cell.angle_gamma   90.00
#
_symmetry.space_group_name_H-M   'P 1'
#
loop_
_entity.id
_entity.type
_entity.pdbx_description
1 polymer ?
#
loop_
_entity_poly.entity_id
_entity_poly.type
_entity_poly.pdbx_seq_one_letter_code
_entity_poly.pdbx_strand_id
1 'polypeptide(L)'
;MRPPACKRRKGFIPGHALFPAAFGQRLNRRGTTLGLRASTDFVMSFVRERPSGMSIRTVQDFTPTRTAGLERLTRFIPHAGADYARMRNHDLGAGQHVHVSTLSPWIRHRLVTEAEVLRAVLARHSLTAAEKFVQEVYWRTYWKGWLEQRPAVWEMYQQGLRAALDQVQTHSGLRGNWADACTGQTGIDAFDHWAQELVQTGYLHNHARMWFASIWIFTLRLPWELGADFFLRHLLDGDPASNTLGWRWVAGLQTRGKTYLARPDNIETYTGGRFRPKGLASVAMPLDGPDAPRVPLPAPQTFDPAQPTALLLHDDDLSPAWLFDQGLAPIATGCLVTTRARSPLHVAPHLEAFVTGAMADVTERWKDRLGPLAPALTAGEAVADWARTTGARQIVTPYAPTGSNAAALRVLEAALTPDGIRLIRLQRRFDSTAWPHATAGFFRFKEKIPTLVGELKGIGAI
;
A
#
# COMPACT_ATOMS: atom_id res chain seq x y z
N MET A 1 -34.65 33.60 -40.89
CA MET A 1 -35.44 34.47 -40.02
C MET A 1 -34.75 34.49 -38.66
N ARG A 2 -34.29 35.65 -38.25
CA ARG A 2 -33.65 35.95 -36.97
C ARG A 2 -34.66 36.25 -35.88
N PRO A 3 -34.26 36.30 -34.59
CA PRO A 3 -35.06 36.13 -33.37
C PRO A 3 -35.71 37.45 -32.88
N PRO A 4 -36.28 37.46 -31.68
CA PRO A 4 -35.97 38.59 -30.80
C PRO A 4 -35.51 38.22 -29.37
N ALA A 5 -34.78 38.99 -28.92
CA ALA A 5 -34.00 39.58 -27.86
C ALA A 5 -34.76 39.96 -26.57
N CYS A 6 -34.02 39.73 -25.46
CA CYS A 6 -33.70 40.65 -24.35
C CYS A 6 -34.84 41.25 -23.49
N LYS A 7 -34.73 41.00 -22.18
CA LYS A 7 -34.83 42.09 -21.15
C LYS A 7 -34.08 41.77 -19.86
N ARG A 8 -33.15 42.65 -19.53
CA ARG A 8 -32.47 42.85 -18.24
C ARG A 8 -33.40 43.50 -17.21
N ARG A 9 -33.14 43.23 -15.94
CA ARG A 9 -33.15 44.19 -14.80
C ARG A 9 -32.44 43.49 -13.64
N LYS A 10 -31.26 44.01 -13.18
CA LYS A 10 -30.97 44.95 -12.07
C LYS A 10 -31.51 44.38 -10.73
N GLY A 11 -30.78 44.06 -9.70
CA GLY A 11 -29.56 44.60 -9.13
C GLY A 11 -29.82 44.83 -7.66
N PHE A 12 -28.99 44.23 -6.75
CA PHE A 12 -28.78 44.77 -5.40
C PHE A 12 -27.58 44.10 -4.74
N ILE A 13 -26.60 44.87 -4.36
CA ILE A 13 -25.52 44.67 -3.41
C ILE A 13 -25.65 45.92 -2.49
N PRO A 14 -25.19 45.97 -1.23
CA PRO A 14 -24.21 45.24 -0.48
C PRO A 14 -24.55 44.95 1.00
N GLY A 15 -23.70 44.20 1.70
CA GLY A 15 -23.66 44.17 3.15
C GLY A 15 -22.38 43.58 3.68
N HIS A 16 -21.42 44.45 4.01
CA HIS A 16 -20.21 44.14 4.81
C HIS A 16 -20.55 43.81 6.28
N ALA A 17 -19.85 42.83 6.86
CA ALA A 17 -19.52 42.78 8.29
C ALA A 17 -18.36 41.76 8.47
N LEU A 18 -17.11 42.21 8.57
CA LEU A 18 -16.38 42.46 9.85
C LEU A 18 -16.07 41.20 10.64
N PHE A 19 -14.82 40.75 10.49
CA PHE A 19 -14.10 39.92 11.48
C PHE A 19 -13.91 40.68 12.79
N PRO A 20 -13.79 39.96 13.93
CA PRO A 20 -12.82 40.37 14.91
C PRO A 20 -11.76 39.25 15.11
N ALA A 21 -10.53 39.75 15.17
CA ALA A 21 -9.33 39.00 15.55
C ALA A 21 -9.22 38.85 17.06
N ALA A 22 -8.34 37.91 17.43
CA ALA A 22 -7.61 37.80 18.68
C ALA A 22 -8.34 37.21 19.91
N PHE A 23 -7.99 35.97 20.20
CA PHE A 23 -7.86 35.56 21.61
C PHE A 23 -6.44 34.99 21.83
N GLY A 24 -5.72 35.66 22.70
CA GLY A 24 -4.37 35.37 23.09
C GLY A 24 -4.25 34.08 23.89
N GLN A 25 -3.23 33.33 23.59
CA GLN A 25 -2.77 32.20 24.36
C GLN A 25 -2.20 32.68 25.71
N ARG A 26 -2.81 32.28 26.82
CA ARG A 26 -2.12 32.20 28.10
C ARG A 26 -1.62 30.76 28.28
N LEU A 27 -0.33 30.58 28.22
CA LEU A 27 0.37 29.38 28.65
C LEU A 27 0.11 29.15 30.15
N ASN A 28 -0.53 28.06 30.50
CA ASN A 28 -0.55 27.57 31.86
C ASN A 28 0.34 26.32 31.94
N ARG A 29 1.45 26.45 32.64
CA ARG A 29 2.39 25.38 32.94
C ARG A 29 1.74 24.39 33.91
N ARG A 30 1.27 23.26 33.41
CA ARG A 30 1.23 21.95 34.12
C ARG A 30 0.96 20.90 33.08
N GLY A 31 2.00 20.10 32.78
CA GLY A 31 1.89 18.97 31.88
C GLY A 31 0.99 17.88 32.46
N THR A 32 0.01 17.50 31.66
CA THR A 32 -0.65 16.21 31.76
C THR A 32 -1.08 15.82 30.34
N THR A 33 -0.28 14.98 29.75
CA THR A 33 -0.66 14.18 28.59
C THR A 33 -1.71 13.16 29.02
N LEU A 34 -2.95 13.54 28.96
CA LEU A 34 -4.12 12.67 29.14
C LEU A 34 -4.98 12.76 27.88
N GLY A 35 -5.08 11.68 27.12
CA GLY A 35 -6.08 11.62 26.07
C GLY A 35 -5.99 10.54 25.02
N LEU A 36 -4.86 9.86 24.82
CA LEU A 36 -4.75 8.88 23.74
C LEU A 36 -4.55 7.41 24.19
N ARG A 37 -4.39 7.13 25.47
CA ARG A 37 -4.21 5.74 25.95
C ARG A 37 -5.51 4.99 26.26
N ALA A 38 -6.63 5.65 26.48
CA ALA A 38 -7.87 4.99 26.87
C ALA A 38 -8.64 4.35 25.71
N SER A 39 -8.39 4.72 24.44
CA SER A 39 -9.09 4.15 23.29
C SER A 39 -8.43 2.88 22.72
N THR A 40 -7.15 2.67 22.97
CA THR A 40 -6.41 1.49 22.52
C THR A 40 -6.72 0.24 23.32
N ASP A 41 -6.96 0.37 24.61
CA ASP A 41 -7.24 -0.78 25.47
C ASP A 41 -8.63 -1.38 25.25
N PHE A 42 -9.58 -0.59 24.78
CA PHE A 42 -10.94 -1.08 24.49
C PHE A 42 -11.00 -1.98 23.27
N VAL A 43 -10.20 -1.69 22.22
CA VAL A 43 -10.11 -2.53 21.02
C VAL A 43 -9.33 -3.82 21.30
N MET A 44 -8.38 -3.79 22.25
CA MET A 44 -7.56 -4.96 22.60
C MET A 44 -8.32 -6.01 23.43
N SER A 45 -9.41 -5.67 24.11
CA SER A 45 -10.19 -6.64 24.90
C SER A 45 -11.01 -7.60 24.03
N PHE A 46 -11.31 -7.24 22.78
CA PHE A 46 -12.09 -8.07 21.84
C PHE A 46 -11.28 -9.11 21.06
N VAL A 47 -9.95 -9.05 21.07
CA VAL A 47 -9.08 -9.97 20.29
C VAL A 47 -8.58 -11.14 21.15
N ARG A 48 -8.97 -11.27 22.42
CA ARG A 48 -8.34 -12.21 23.37
C ARG A 48 -8.95 -13.61 23.46
N GLU A 49 -10.02 -13.96 22.76
CA GLU A 49 -10.52 -15.33 22.76
C GLU A 49 -10.34 -16.00 21.40
N ARG A 50 -9.39 -16.96 21.36
CA ARG A 50 -9.27 -17.90 20.26
C ARG A 50 -10.48 -18.85 20.28
N PRO A 51 -11.25 -18.96 19.20
CA PRO A 51 -12.13 -20.11 19.06
C PRO A 51 -11.26 -21.37 18.92
N SER A 52 -11.29 -22.22 19.91
CA SER A 52 -10.71 -23.54 19.84
C SER A 52 -11.51 -24.38 18.85
N GLY A 53 -10.90 -24.79 17.73
CA GLY A 53 -11.44 -25.92 16.99
C GLY A 53 -11.62 -25.81 15.48
N MET A 54 -10.70 -25.17 14.74
CA MET A 54 -10.55 -25.50 13.33
C MET A 54 -9.07 -25.50 12.96
N SER A 55 -8.52 -26.70 12.89
CA SER A 55 -7.15 -26.92 12.38
C SER A 55 -7.15 -26.61 10.89
N ILE A 56 -6.78 -25.37 10.51
CA ILE A 56 -6.45 -25.06 9.12
C ILE A 56 -5.09 -25.74 8.85
N ARG A 57 -5.16 -26.93 8.25
CA ARG A 57 -3.97 -27.61 7.72
C ARG A 57 -3.40 -26.77 6.60
N THR A 58 -2.13 -26.42 6.73
CA THR A 58 -1.28 -25.65 5.80
C THR A 58 -1.59 -24.15 5.74
N VAL A 59 -1.21 -23.44 6.78
CA VAL A 59 -0.94 -21.98 6.67
C VAL A 59 0.08 -21.79 5.55
N GLN A 60 -0.25 -20.96 4.57
CA GLN A 60 0.70 -20.58 3.53
C GLN A 60 1.89 -19.90 4.21
N ASP A 61 3.07 -20.54 4.17
CA ASP A 61 4.26 -20.00 4.83
C ASP A 61 4.84 -18.85 3.99
N PHE A 62 4.76 -17.65 4.55
CA PHE A 62 5.38 -16.44 4.01
C PHE A 62 6.67 -16.13 4.77
N THR A 63 7.67 -17.00 4.65
CA THR A 63 9.00 -16.77 5.25
C THR A 63 9.59 -15.47 4.69
N PRO A 64 9.95 -14.47 5.54
CA PRO A 64 10.36 -13.13 5.13
C PRO A 64 11.81 -13.05 4.63
N THR A 65 12.20 -13.96 3.72
CA THR A 65 13.53 -13.99 3.13
C THR A 65 13.50 -13.94 1.62
N ARG A 66 14.53 -13.37 1.01
CA ARG A 66 14.70 -13.37 -0.44
C ARG A 66 14.70 -14.80 -1.01
N THR A 67 15.37 -15.72 -0.36
CA THR A 67 15.44 -17.13 -0.78
C THR A 67 14.04 -17.73 -0.91
N ALA A 68 13.19 -17.58 0.10
CA ALA A 68 11.81 -18.08 0.05
C ALA A 68 10.99 -17.45 -1.09
N GLY A 69 11.19 -16.14 -1.36
CA GLY A 69 10.57 -15.46 -2.48
C GLY A 69 11.03 -16.00 -3.84
N LEU A 70 12.32 -16.28 -4.03
CA LEU A 70 12.87 -16.86 -5.25
C LEU A 70 12.43 -18.30 -5.47
N GLU A 71 12.36 -19.12 -4.43
CA GLU A 71 11.82 -20.48 -4.49
C GLU A 71 10.34 -20.46 -4.90
N ARG A 72 9.56 -19.53 -4.35
CA ARG A 72 8.16 -19.34 -4.73
C ARG A 72 8.04 -18.94 -6.21
N LEU A 73 8.87 -18.01 -6.68
CA LEU A 73 8.93 -17.61 -8.09
C LEU A 73 9.25 -18.80 -8.98
N THR A 74 10.28 -19.56 -8.65
CA THR A 74 10.72 -20.76 -9.42
C THR A 74 9.58 -21.77 -9.58
N ARG A 75 8.84 -22.04 -8.49
CA ARG A 75 7.68 -22.94 -8.53
C ARG A 75 6.53 -22.41 -9.38
N PHE A 76 6.36 -21.09 -9.43
CA PHE A 76 5.25 -20.48 -10.17
C PHE A 76 5.54 -20.29 -11.67
N ILE A 77 6.79 -20.08 -12.09
CA ILE A 77 7.17 -19.79 -13.48
C ILE A 77 6.47 -20.73 -14.49
N PRO A 78 6.41 -22.07 -14.30
CA PRO A 78 5.74 -22.95 -15.25
C PRO A 78 4.26 -22.59 -15.53
N HIS A 79 3.60 -22.01 -14.56
CA HIS A 79 2.16 -21.69 -14.58
C HIS A 79 1.85 -20.26 -15.03
N ALA A 80 2.86 -19.39 -15.22
CA ALA A 80 2.68 -17.96 -15.47
C ALA A 80 2.04 -17.61 -16.84
N GLY A 81 1.86 -18.59 -17.73
CA GLY A 81 1.28 -18.44 -19.07
C GLY A 81 -0.25 -18.65 -19.11
N ALA A 82 -0.68 -19.57 -19.98
CA ALA A 82 -2.10 -19.87 -20.22
C ALA A 82 -2.83 -20.36 -18.97
N ASP A 83 -2.17 -21.12 -18.10
CA ASP A 83 -2.77 -21.60 -16.84
C ASP A 83 -3.16 -20.44 -15.94
N TYR A 84 -2.25 -19.48 -15.77
CA TYR A 84 -2.54 -18.26 -15.02
C TYR A 84 -3.71 -17.50 -15.65
N ALA A 85 -3.69 -17.29 -16.96
CA ALA A 85 -4.75 -16.55 -17.65
C ALA A 85 -6.14 -17.16 -17.42
N ARG A 86 -6.21 -18.51 -17.40
CA ARG A 86 -7.47 -19.26 -17.21
C ARG A 86 -7.92 -19.29 -15.75
N MET A 87 -7.00 -19.49 -14.81
CA MET A 87 -7.32 -19.85 -13.42
C MET A 87 -7.12 -18.73 -12.40
N ARG A 88 -6.50 -17.60 -12.79
CA ARG A 88 -6.13 -16.52 -11.89
C ARG A 88 -7.27 -15.93 -11.04
N ASN A 89 -8.50 -16.11 -11.45
CA ASN A 89 -9.66 -15.60 -10.74
C ASN A 89 -10.22 -16.58 -9.69
N HIS A 90 -9.75 -17.84 -9.65
CA HIS A 90 -10.26 -18.83 -8.73
C HIS A 90 -9.60 -18.70 -7.36
N ASP A 91 -10.43 -18.40 -6.36
CA ASP A 91 -10.08 -18.44 -4.95
C ASP A 91 -10.49 -19.80 -4.36
N LEU A 92 -9.52 -20.69 -4.20
CA LEU A 92 -9.74 -22.04 -3.67
C LEU A 92 -9.54 -22.14 -2.15
N GLY A 93 -9.26 -21.00 -1.49
CA GLY A 93 -9.04 -20.89 -0.04
C GLY A 93 -7.59 -20.92 0.38
N ALA A 94 -7.35 -20.60 1.64
CA ALA A 94 -6.04 -20.53 2.24
C ALA A 94 -5.22 -21.81 1.99
N GLY A 95 -3.96 -21.64 1.58
CA GLY A 95 -3.06 -22.76 1.24
C GLY A 95 -3.34 -23.44 -0.10
N GLN A 96 -4.42 -23.11 -0.82
CA GLN A 96 -4.78 -23.69 -2.11
C GLN A 96 -4.60 -22.75 -3.30
N HIS A 97 -3.86 -21.65 -3.13
CA HIS A 97 -3.63 -20.65 -4.17
C HIS A 97 -2.59 -21.11 -5.22
N VAL A 98 -2.77 -22.30 -5.79
CA VAL A 98 -1.81 -22.92 -6.72
C VAL A 98 -1.77 -22.25 -8.11
N HIS A 99 -2.82 -21.52 -8.46
CA HIS A 99 -2.97 -20.88 -9.77
C HIS A 99 -2.49 -19.44 -9.81
N VAL A 100 -2.05 -18.87 -8.68
CA VAL A 100 -1.50 -17.52 -8.58
C VAL A 100 -0.12 -17.57 -7.91
N SER A 101 0.70 -16.58 -8.19
CA SER A 101 2.10 -16.58 -7.71
C SER A 101 2.22 -16.48 -6.19
N THR A 102 1.29 -15.77 -5.55
CA THR A 102 1.37 -15.38 -4.12
C THR A 102 2.68 -14.66 -3.76
N LEU A 103 3.36 -14.04 -4.73
CA LEU A 103 4.63 -13.34 -4.55
C LEU A 103 4.49 -11.95 -3.97
N SER A 104 3.27 -11.45 -3.84
CA SER A 104 3.01 -10.05 -3.47
C SER A 104 3.68 -9.60 -2.17
N PRO A 105 3.83 -10.41 -1.09
CA PRO A 105 4.58 -10.00 0.11
C PRO A 105 6.06 -9.70 -0.19
N TRP A 106 6.73 -10.55 -0.95
CA TRP A 106 8.14 -10.35 -1.29
C TRP A 106 8.35 -9.20 -2.28
N ILE A 107 7.43 -9.04 -3.26
CA ILE A 107 7.48 -7.93 -4.22
C ILE A 107 7.16 -6.60 -3.51
N ARG A 108 6.24 -6.59 -2.53
CA ARG A 108 5.90 -5.39 -1.76
C ARG A 108 7.13 -4.76 -1.11
N HIS A 109 7.99 -5.59 -0.57
CA HIS A 109 9.21 -5.20 0.13
C HIS A 109 10.46 -5.27 -0.77
N ARG A 110 10.28 -5.62 -2.05
CA ARG A 110 11.38 -5.83 -2.99
C ARG A 110 12.48 -6.76 -2.47
N LEU A 111 12.12 -7.77 -1.68
CA LEU A 111 12.98 -8.94 -1.47
C LEU A 111 13.21 -9.68 -2.79
N VAL A 112 12.19 -9.71 -3.65
CA VAL A 112 12.24 -10.07 -5.06
C VAL A 112 11.64 -8.91 -5.84
N THR A 113 12.35 -8.37 -6.82
CA THR A 113 11.93 -7.19 -7.56
C THR A 113 10.99 -7.53 -8.72
N GLU A 114 10.18 -6.56 -9.13
CA GLU A 114 9.30 -6.67 -10.30
C GLU A 114 10.09 -7.06 -11.57
N ALA A 115 11.27 -6.49 -11.75
CA ALA A 115 12.15 -6.77 -12.89
C ALA A 115 12.65 -8.22 -12.90
N GLU A 116 13.01 -8.78 -11.75
CA GLU A 116 13.43 -10.19 -11.62
C GLU A 116 12.29 -11.13 -11.98
N VAL A 117 11.09 -10.87 -11.44
CA VAL A 117 9.88 -11.66 -11.72
C VAL A 117 9.58 -11.66 -13.20
N LEU A 118 9.59 -10.48 -13.86
CA LEU A 118 9.31 -10.36 -15.28
C LEU A 118 10.37 -11.07 -16.14
N ARG A 119 11.65 -10.90 -15.82
CA ARG A 119 12.73 -11.60 -16.55
C ARG A 119 12.61 -13.11 -16.44
N ALA A 120 12.39 -13.62 -15.23
CA ALA A 120 12.28 -15.06 -15.00
C ALA A 120 11.09 -15.67 -15.74
N VAL A 121 9.94 -15.00 -15.77
CA VAL A 121 8.75 -15.45 -16.48
C VAL A 121 8.97 -15.36 -18.00
N LEU A 122 9.52 -14.25 -18.50
CA LEU A 122 9.72 -14.03 -19.92
C LEU A 122 10.91 -14.82 -20.51
N ALA A 123 11.77 -15.40 -19.68
CA ALA A 123 12.76 -16.39 -20.10
C ALA A 123 12.11 -17.72 -20.50
N ARG A 124 10.90 -18.03 -19.99
CA ARG A 124 10.18 -19.28 -20.27
C ARG A 124 8.94 -19.08 -21.16
N HIS A 125 8.28 -17.96 -21.05
CA HIS A 125 7.05 -17.66 -21.77
C HIS A 125 7.22 -16.46 -22.69
N SER A 126 6.59 -16.49 -23.88
CA SER A 126 6.46 -15.28 -24.69
C SER A 126 5.62 -14.22 -23.96
N LEU A 127 5.83 -12.95 -24.27
CA LEU A 127 5.03 -11.86 -23.73
C LEU A 127 3.53 -12.07 -23.98
N THR A 128 3.16 -12.60 -25.15
CA THR A 128 1.76 -12.90 -25.48
C THR A 128 1.20 -14.00 -24.56
N ALA A 129 1.95 -15.08 -24.33
CA ALA A 129 1.51 -16.19 -23.48
C ALA A 129 1.36 -15.77 -22.02
N ALA A 130 2.27 -14.92 -21.50
CA ALA A 130 2.27 -14.44 -20.13
C ALA A 130 1.58 -13.08 -19.96
N GLU A 131 0.88 -12.56 -20.97
CA GLU A 131 0.33 -11.19 -20.99
C GLU A 131 -0.44 -10.86 -19.72
N LYS A 132 -1.30 -11.76 -19.24
CA LYS A 132 -2.12 -11.52 -18.06
C LYS A 132 -1.29 -11.40 -16.80
N PHE A 133 -0.28 -12.23 -16.61
CA PHE A 133 0.60 -12.16 -15.46
C PHE A 133 1.49 -10.90 -15.50
N VAL A 134 2.07 -10.59 -16.65
CA VAL A 134 2.87 -9.38 -16.85
C VAL A 134 2.06 -8.12 -16.54
N GLN A 135 0.79 -8.07 -16.96
CA GLN A 135 -0.11 -6.97 -16.63
C GLN A 135 -0.32 -6.82 -15.11
N GLU A 136 -0.49 -7.93 -14.37
CA GLU A 136 -0.69 -7.86 -12.91
C GLU A 136 0.56 -7.35 -12.19
N VAL A 137 1.77 -7.71 -12.65
CA VAL A 137 3.00 -7.12 -12.11
C VAL A 137 3.05 -5.60 -12.37
N TYR A 138 2.70 -5.18 -13.57
CA TYR A 138 2.68 -3.75 -13.93
C TYR A 138 1.51 -2.97 -13.31
N TRP A 139 0.40 -3.61 -12.91
CA TRP A 139 -0.66 -2.94 -12.15
C TRP A 139 -0.13 -2.27 -10.88
N ARG A 140 0.75 -2.96 -10.15
CA ARG A 140 1.39 -2.41 -8.94
C ARG A 140 2.21 -1.16 -9.26
N THR A 141 3.04 -1.24 -10.31
CA THR A 141 3.88 -0.11 -10.74
C THR A 141 3.03 1.07 -11.22
N TYR A 142 1.98 0.77 -11.99
CA TYR A 142 1.00 1.77 -12.42
C TYR A 142 0.33 2.46 -11.24
N TRP A 143 -0.15 1.71 -10.24
CA TRP A 143 -0.81 2.30 -9.06
C TRP A 143 0.13 3.24 -8.31
N LYS A 144 1.38 2.84 -8.09
CA LYS A 144 2.38 3.71 -7.45
C LYS A 144 2.59 5.00 -8.25
N GLY A 145 2.90 4.91 -9.53
CA GLY A 145 3.12 6.09 -10.37
C GLY A 145 1.87 6.97 -10.51
N TRP A 146 0.68 6.38 -10.51
CA TRP A 146 -0.57 7.13 -10.53
C TRP A 146 -0.80 7.93 -9.25
N LEU A 147 -0.52 7.31 -8.09
CA LEU A 147 -0.66 7.97 -6.78
C LEU A 147 0.40 9.05 -6.55
N GLU A 148 1.64 8.80 -6.99
CA GLU A 148 2.72 9.81 -6.94
C GLU A 148 2.35 11.08 -7.71
N GLN A 149 1.61 10.94 -8.79
CA GLN A 149 1.10 12.09 -9.55
C GLN A 149 -0.18 12.68 -8.97
N ARG A 150 -0.76 12.11 -7.90
CA ARG A 150 -1.99 12.58 -7.23
C ARG A 150 -1.95 12.35 -5.72
N PRO A 151 -0.95 12.91 -5.02
CA PRO A 151 -0.76 12.67 -3.59
C PRO A 151 -1.97 13.09 -2.73
N ALA A 152 -2.75 14.06 -3.19
CA ALA A 152 -3.99 14.47 -2.55
C ALA A 152 -5.00 13.31 -2.34
N VAL A 153 -4.94 12.26 -3.18
CA VAL A 153 -5.80 11.07 -2.98
C VAL A 153 -5.45 10.34 -1.68
N TRP A 154 -4.17 10.24 -1.36
CA TRP A 154 -3.73 9.65 -0.10
C TRP A 154 -4.11 10.51 1.10
N GLU A 155 -3.96 11.81 0.98
CA GLU A 155 -4.35 12.77 2.03
C GLU A 155 -5.86 12.71 2.31
N MET A 156 -6.69 12.67 1.25
CA MET A 156 -8.14 12.49 1.36
C MET A 156 -8.51 11.17 2.04
N TYR A 157 -7.84 10.07 1.69
CA TYR A 157 -8.03 8.79 2.37
C TYR A 157 -7.73 8.90 3.87
N GLN A 158 -6.60 9.50 4.23
CA GLN A 158 -6.22 9.66 5.64
C GLN A 158 -7.20 10.57 6.42
N GLN A 159 -7.71 11.62 5.78
CA GLN A 159 -8.72 12.49 6.38
C GLN A 159 -10.06 11.76 6.54
N GLY A 160 -10.49 11.03 5.51
CA GLY A 160 -11.69 10.21 5.54
C GLY A 160 -11.63 9.11 6.60
N LEU A 161 -10.47 8.46 6.75
CA LEU A 161 -10.25 7.45 7.78
C LEU A 161 -10.40 8.05 9.20
N ARG A 162 -9.79 9.20 9.46
CA ARG A 162 -9.95 9.88 10.76
C ARG A 162 -11.41 10.21 11.04
N ALA A 163 -12.11 10.81 10.08
CA ALA A 163 -13.53 11.14 10.22
C ALA A 163 -14.39 9.89 10.44
N ALA A 164 -14.11 8.80 9.75
CA ALA A 164 -14.84 7.54 9.95
C ALA A 164 -14.57 6.91 11.33
N LEU A 165 -13.35 6.99 11.84
CA LEU A 165 -13.01 6.55 13.19
C LEU A 165 -13.70 7.40 14.26
N ASP A 166 -13.82 8.71 14.10
CA ASP A 166 -14.59 9.59 14.98
C ASP A 166 -16.09 9.21 14.99
N GLN A 167 -16.63 8.85 13.82
CA GLN A 167 -18.01 8.34 13.73
C GLN A 167 -18.17 7.00 14.45
N VAL A 168 -17.21 6.08 14.33
CA VAL A 168 -17.21 4.81 15.07
C VAL A 168 -17.24 5.04 16.59
N GLN A 169 -16.55 6.07 17.09
CA GLN A 169 -16.57 6.40 18.52
C GLN A 169 -17.94 6.91 19.00
N THR A 170 -18.65 7.66 18.16
CA THR A 170 -19.88 8.36 18.53
C THR A 170 -21.16 7.60 18.19
N HIS A 171 -21.14 6.67 17.22
CA HIS A 171 -22.31 5.93 16.74
C HIS A 171 -22.20 4.44 17.05
N SER A 172 -22.95 3.97 18.06
CA SER A 172 -22.89 2.57 18.54
C SER A 172 -23.25 1.54 17.47
N GLY A 173 -24.25 1.83 16.62
CA GLY A 173 -24.63 0.94 15.51
C GLY A 173 -23.52 0.78 14.47
N LEU A 174 -22.88 1.87 14.05
CA LEU A 174 -21.75 1.82 13.14
C LEU A 174 -20.58 1.04 13.76
N ARG A 175 -20.31 1.28 15.04
CA ARG A 175 -19.26 0.57 15.78
C ARG A 175 -19.52 -0.94 15.83
N GLY A 176 -20.75 -1.38 16.11
CA GLY A 176 -21.14 -2.79 16.11
C GLY A 176 -20.92 -3.42 14.74
N ASN A 177 -21.49 -2.83 13.70
CA ASN A 177 -21.37 -3.35 12.33
C ASN A 177 -19.91 -3.41 11.84
N TRP A 178 -19.10 -2.41 12.20
CA TRP A 178 -17.67 -2.40 11.89
C TRP A 178 -16.90 -3.49 12.66
N ALA A 179 -17.21 -3.69 13.93
CA ALA A 179 -16.61 -4.76 14.74
C ALA A 179 -16.96 -6.15 14.16
N ASP A 180 -18.23 -6.38 13.83
CA ASP A 180 -18.69 -7.62 13.21
C ASP A 180 -17.99 -7.88 11.86
N ALA A 181 -17.83 -6.84 11.04
CA ALA A 181 -17.11 -6.94 9.79
C ALA A 181 -15.61 -7.28 9.97
N CYS A 182 -14.94 -6.67 10.95
CA CYS A 182 -13.54 -6.94 11.25
C CYS A 182 -13.30 -8.32 11.87
N THR A 183 -14.29 -8.86 12.58
CA THR A 183 -14.20 -10.18 13.24
C THR A 183 -14.80 -11.33 12.43
N GLY A 184 -15.43 -11.02 11.28
CA GLY A 184 -16.10 -12.01 10.45
C GLY A 184 -17.33 -12.60 11.14
N GLN A 185 -18.23 -11.73 11.60
CA GLN A 185 -19.49 -12.08 12.30
C GLN A 185 -20.71 -11.38 11.67
N THR A 186 -20.62 -11.04 10.39
CA THR A 186 -21.68 -10.32 9.67
C THR A 186 -22.87 -11.21 9.29
N GLY A 187 -22.71 -12.54 9.34
CA GLY A 187 -23.68 -13.52 8.84
C GLY A 187 -23.63 -13.75 7.33
N ILE A 188 -22.66 -13.14 6.62
CA ILE A 188 -22.38 -13.40 5.20
C ILE A 188 -21.19 -14.37 5.14
N ASP A 189 -21.45 -15.66 4.93
CA ASP A 189 -20.49 -16.75 5.05
C ASP A 189 -19.15 -16.53 4.33
N ALA A 190 -19.20 -16.10 3.08
CA ALA A 190 -18.01 -15.81 2.29
C ALA A 190 -17.20 -14.64 2.86
N PHE A 191 -17.88 -13.56 3.23
CA PHE A 191 -17.24 -12.36 3.79
C PHE A 191 -16.57 -12.67 5.13
N ASP A 192 -17.29 -13.35 6.02
CA ASP A 192 -16.81 -13.72 7.34
C ASP A 192 -15.57 -14.64 7.25
N HIS A 193 -15.61 -15.60 6.33
CA HIS A 193 -14.46 -16.45 6.03
C HIS A 193 -13.23 -15.62 5.59
N TRP A 194 -13.40 -14.70 4.63
CA TRP A 194 -12.28 -13.88 4.15
C TRP A 194 -11.75 -12.89 5.20
N ALA A 195 -12.63 -12.34 6.07
CA ALA A 195 -12.19 -11.50 7.18
C ALA A 195 -11.26 -12.30 8.12
N GLN A 196 -11.68 -13.51 8.48
CA GLN A 196 -10.89 -14.41 9.34
C GLN A 196 -9.62 -14.90 8.64
N GLU A 197 -9.67 -15.28 7.36
CA GLU A 197 -8.49 -15.67 6.57
C GLU A 197 -7.45 -14.54 6.55
N LEU A 198 -7.88 -13.29 6.30
CA LEU A 198 -6.99 -12.13 6.30
C LEU A 198 -6.28 -11.94 7.65
N VAL A 199 -7.05 -11.98 8.75
CA VAL A 199 -6.50 -11.79 10.11
C VAL A 199 -5.53 -12.91 10.49
N GLN A 200 -5.80 -14.14 10.04
CA GLN A 200 -4.99 -15.31 10.39
C GLN A 200 -3.72 -15.44 9.53
N THR A 201 -3.81 -15.11 8.23
CA THR A 201 -2.75 -15.42 7.25
C THR A 201 -1.99 -14.19 6.76
N GLY A 202 -2.56 -13.01 6.89
CA GLY A 202 -2.03 -11.78 6.28
C GLY A 202 -2.15 -11.75 4.75
N TYR A 203 -2.96 -12.63 4.16
CA TYR A 203 -3.13 -12.73 2.72
C TYR A 203 -4.59 -13.00 2.36
N LEU A 204 -5.01 -12.46 1.22
CA LEU A 204 -6.25 -12.83 0.52
C LEU A 204 -5.98 -12.93 -0.97
N HIS A 205 -6.66 -13.87 -1.62
CA HIS A 205 -6.68 -13.94 -3.06
C HIS A 205 -7.19 -12.62 -3.68
N ASN A 206 -6.61 -12.17 -4.80
CA ASN A 206 -6.95 -10.86 -5.39
C ASN A 206 -8.44 -10.71 -5.69
N HIS A 207 -9.10 -11.75 -6.20
CA HIS A 207 -10.54 -11.70 -6.49
C HIS A 207 -11.38 -11.61 -5.21
N ALA A 208 -10.98 -12.32 -4.14
CA ALA A 208 -11.62 -12.21 -2.82
C ALA A 208 -11.54 -10.77 -2.27
N ARG A 209 -10.42 -10.06 -2.49
CA ARG A 209 -10.30 -8.64 -2.08
C ARG A 209 -11.33 -7.75 -2.76
N MET A 210 -11.65 -8.01 -4.03
CA MET A 210 -12.66 -7.23 -4.76
C MET A 210 -14.06 -7.52 -4.25
N TRP A 211 -14.42 -8.78 -4.01
CA TRP A 211 -15.71 -9.15 -3.42
C TRP A 211 -15.85 -8.61 -2.00
N PHE A 212 -14.81 -8.75 -1.19
CA PHE A 212 -14.78 -8.22 0.18
C PHE A 212 -15.06 -6.72 0.21
N ALA A 213 -14.34 -5.93 -0.60
CA ALA A 213 -14.52 -4.49 -0.67
C ALA A 213 -15.93 -4.10 -1.17
N SER A 214 -16.46 -4.85 -2.15
CA SER A 214 -17.82 -4.62 -2.65
C SER A 214 -18.90 -4.93 -1.60
N ILE A 215 -18.75 -6.01 -0.86
CA ILE A 215 -19.68 -6.37 0.24
C ILE A 215 -19.58 -5.33 1.36
N TRP A 216 -18.37 -4.95 1.76
CA TRP A 216 -18.13 -3.92 2.76
C TRP A 216 -18.86 -2.61 2.42
N ILE A 217 -18.67 -2.12 1.20
CA ILE A 217 -19.20 -0.80 0.77
C ILE A 217 -20.70 -0.86 0.51
N PHE A 218 -21.18 -1.83 -0.29
CA PHE A 218 -22.53 -1.78 -0.85
C PHE A 218 -23.54 -2.63 -0.07
N THR A 219 -23.10 -3.72 0.57
CA THR A 219 -24.01 -4.56 1.38
C THR A 219 -24.01 -4.13 2.84
N LEU A 220 -22.85 -4.04 3.47
CA LEU A 220 -22.70 -3.63 4.86
C LEU A 220 -22.81 -2.11 5.05
N ARG A 221 -22.64 -1.34 3.97
CA ARG A 221 -22.70 0.14 3.95
C ARG A 221 -21.74 0.81 4.93
N LEU A 222 -20.58 0.21 5.10
CA LEU A 222 -19.51 0.74 5.94
C LEU A 222 -18.64 1.74 5.15
N PRO A 223 -18.08 2.78 5.80
CA PRO A 223 -17.10 3.66 5.19
C PRO A 223 -15.94 2.86 4.57
N TRP A 224 -15.63 3.14 3.31
CA TRP A 224 -14.62 2.38 2.56
C TRP A 224 -13.22 2.58 3.16
N GLU A 225 -12.97 3.71 3.79
CA GLU A 225 -11.70 4.03 4.44
C GLU A 225 -11.40 3.07 5.60
N LEU A 226 -12.41 2.68 6.36
CA LEU A 226 -12.26 1.68 7.44
C LEU A 226 -11.89 0.30 6.90
N GLY A 227 -12.46 -0.08 5.74
CA GLY A 227 -12.13 -1.34 5.09
C GLY A 227 -10.73 -1.32 4.46
N ALA A 228 -10.36 -0.21 3.82
CA ALA A 228 -9.02 -0.01 3.29
C ALA A 228 -7.96 -0.03 4.40
N ASP A 229 -8.25 0.56 5.56
CA ASP A 229 -7.40 0.49 6.75
C ASP A 229 -7.30 -0.95 7.29
N PHE A 230 -8.42 -1.67 7.37
CA PHE A 230 -8.43 -3.09 7.78
C PHE A 230 -7.49 -3.93 6.91
N PHE A 231 -7.47 -3.69 5.59
CA PHE A 231 -6.52 -4.35 4.69
C PHE A 231 -5.08 -3.89 4.94
N LEU A 232 -4.85 -2.59 5.05
CA LEU A 232 -3.49 -2.04 5.16
C LEU A 232 -2.75 -2.51 6.42
N ARG A 233 -3.47 -2.73 7.52
CA ARG A 233 -2.90 -3.18 8.80
C ARG A 233 -2.84 -4.69 8.99
N HIS A 234 -3.40 -5.49 8.07
CA HIS A 234 -3.34 -6.96 8.14
C HIS A 234 -2.58 -7.59 6.96
N LEU A 235 -2.66 -7.02 5.74
CA LEU A 235 -2.02 -7.60 4.57
C LEU A 235 -0.49 -7.50 4.61
N LEU A 236 0.21 -8.61 4.47
CA LEU A 236 1.67 -8.67 4.31
C LEU A 236 2.13 -7.86 3.09
N ASP A 237 1.33 -7.84 2.03
CA ASP A 237 1.57 -7.08 0.82
C ASP A 237 0.88 -5.69 0.81
N GLY A 238 0.43 -5.22 1.96
CA GLY A 238 -0.26 -3.94 2.12
C GLY A 238 0.56 -2.77 1.57
N ASP A 239 0.18 -2.30 0.38
CA ASP A 239 0.81 -1.19 -0.34
C ASP A 239 -0.14 0.00 -0.38
N PRO A 240 0.25 1.19 0.09
CA PRO A 240 -0.64 2.34 0.15
C PRO A 240 -1.32 2.67 -1.18
N ALA A 241 -0.58 2.60 -2.30
CA ALA A 241 -1.14 2.90 -3.61
C ALA A 241 -2.11 1.82 -4.08
N SER A 242 -1.67 0.56 -4.13
CA SER A 242 -2.52 -0.55 -4.60
C SER A 242 -3.76 -0.72 -3.75
N ASN A 243 -3.63 -0.58 -2.43
CA ASN A 243 -4.74 -0.72 -1.50
C ASN A 243 -5.77 0.41 -1.67
N THR A 244 -5.33 1.67 -1.52
CA THR A 244 -6.23 2.83 -1.59
C THR A 244 -6.93 2.91 -2.95
N LEU A 245 -6.18 2.74 -4.05
CA LEU A 245 -6.73 2.86 -5.39
C LEU A 245 -7.59 1.65 -5.75
N GLY A 246 -7.28 0.46 -5.24
CA GLY A 246 -8.12 -0.73 -5.37
C GLY A 246 -9.49 -0.56 -4.72
N TRP A 247 -9.55 -0.08 -3.48
CA TRP A 247 -10.79 0.23 -2.78
C TRP A 247 -11.59 1.34 -3.49
N ARG A 248 -10.93 2.41 -3.93
CA ARG A 248 -11.54 3.48 -4.71
C ARG A 248 -12.07 2.99 -6.06
N TRP A 249 -11.40 2.00 -6.67
CA TRP A 249 -11.87 1.40 -7.92
C TRP A 249 -13.18 0.63 -7.72
N VAL A 250 -13.28 -0.18 -6.67
CA VAL A 250 -14.53 -0.88 -6.31
C VAL A 250 -15.66 0.12 -6.02
N ALA A 251 -15.35 1.21 -5.31
CA ALA A 251 -16.29 2.25 -4.90
C ALA A 251 -16.81 3.16 -6.05
N GLY A 252 -16.22 3.07 -7.24
CA GLY A 252 -16.55 3.98 -8.37
C GLY A 252 -15.89 5.35 -8.30
N LEU A 253 -14.92 5.54 -7.38
CA LEU A 253 -14.17 6.78 -7.21
C LEU A 253 -12.97 6.90 -8.15
N GLN A 254 -12.31 5.77 -8.46
CA GLN A 254 -11.10 5.73 -9.29
C GLN A 254 -11.41 5.92 -10.78
N THR A 255 -12.50 5.33 -11.24
CA THR A 255 -13.12 5.63 -12.52
C THR A 255 -14.54 6.04 -12.20
N ARG A 256 -14.82 7.35 -12.27
CA ARG A 256 -16.09 7.89 -11.82
C ARG A 256 -17.28 7.13 -12.39
N GLY A 257 -18.18 6.70 -11.50
CA GLY A 257 -19.41 6.01 -11.82
C GLY A 257 -19.25 4.52 -12.18
N LYS A 258 -18.03 3.97 -12.30
CA LYS A 258 -17.80 2.56 -12.60
C LYS A 258 -17.48 1.80 -11.30
N THR A 259 -18.46 1.13 -10.77
CA THR A 259 -18.36 0.30 -9.56
C THR A 259 -18.10 -1.17 -9.89
N TYR A 260 -17.68 -1.92 -8.89
CA TYR A 260 -17.63 -3.38 -8.95
C TYR A 260 -18.63 -3.96 -7.94
N LEU A 261 -19.62 -4.73 -8.42
CA LEU A 261 -20.63 -5.36 -7.58
C LEU A 261 -20.32 -6.86 -7.40
N ALA A 262 -20.16 -7.29 -6.16
CA ALA A 262 -20.07 -8.71 -5.82
C ALA A 262 -21.40 -9.40 -6.07
N ARG A 263 -21.40 -10.51 -6.84
CA ARG A 263 -22.59 -11.30 -7.19
C ARG A 263 -22.44 -12.73 -6.70
N PRO A 264 -23.51 -13.32 -6.13
CA PRO A 264 -23.47 -14.68 -5.58
C PRO A 264 -23.04 -15.75 -6.59
N ASP A 265 -23.53 -15.66 -7.84
CA ASP A 265 -23.18 -16.58 -8.94
C ASP A 265 -21.70 -16.51 -9.31
N ASN A 266 -21.14 -15.30 -9.31
CA ASN A 266 -19.72 -15.08 -9.59
C ASN A 266 -18.83 -15.61 -8.45
N ILE A 267 -19.23 -15.37 -7.21
CA ILE A 267 -18.55 -15.91 -6.01
C ILE A 267 -18.58 -17.44 -6.06
N GLU A 268 -19.75 -18.06 -6.26
CA GLU A 268 -19.90 -19.50 -6.35
C GLU A 268 -18.98 -20.11 -7.41
N THR A 269 -19.00 -19.56 -8.62
CA THR A 269 -18.18 -20.04 -9.74
C THR A 269 -16.69 -20.00 -9.39
N TYR A 270 -16.18 -18.87 -8.93
CA TYR A 270 -14.74 -18.71 -8.73
C TYR A 270 -14.24 -19.14 -7.35
N THR A 271 -15.12 -19.56 -6.47
CA THR A 271 -14.75 -20.28 -5.23
C THR A 271 -14.90 -21.79 -5.34
N GLY A 272 -15.22 -22.31 -6.55
CA GLY A 272 -15.44 -23.74 -6.75
C GLY A 272 -16.64 -24.27 -5.96
N GLY A 273 -17.68 -23.47 -5.81
CA GLY A 273 -18.92 -23.85 -5.08
C GLY A 273 -18.80 -23.75 -3.54
N ARG A 274 -17.69 -23.27 -3.00
CA ARG A 274 -17.51 -23.14 -1.53
C ARG A 274 -18.52 -22.17 -0.90
N PHE A 275 -18.86 -21.10 -1.63
CA PHE A 275 -19.74 -20.04 -1.13
C PHE A 275 -20.77 -19.63 -2.17
N ARG A 276 -22.00 -19.40 -1.71
CA ARG A 276 -23.06 -18.74 -2.45
C ARG A 276 -23.82 -17.79 -1.52
N PRO A 277 -23.23 -16.64 -1.16
CA PRO A 277 -23.78 -15.76 -0.14
C PRO A 277 -25.16 -15.23 -0.54
N LYS A 278 -26.02 -15.07 0.46
CA LYS A 278 -27.37 -14.48 0.32
C LYS A 278 -27.37 -13.04 0.84
N GLY A 279 -28.37 -12.27 0.44
CA GLY A 279 -28.58 -10.92 0.97
C GLY A 279 -27.57 -9.86 0.51
N LEU A 280 -26.76 -10.15 -0.53
CA LEU A 280 -25.88 -9.14 -1.10
C LEU A 280 -26.68 -8.01 -1.77
N ALA A 281 -26.09 -6.81 -1.79
CA ALA A 281 -26.64 -5.67 -2.53
C ALA A 281 -26.83 -6.04 -4.00
N SER A 282 -27.97 -5.68 -4.56
CA SER A 282 -28.30 -5.87 -5.99
C SER A 282 -27.85 -4.70 -6.85
N VAL A 283 -27.51 -3.55 -6.24
CA VAL A 283 -27.07 -2.33 -6.91
C VAL A 283 -25.86 -1.77 -6.18
N ALA A 284 -24.85 -1.33 -6.94
CA ALA A 284 -23.70 -0.63 -6.44
C ALA A 284 -23.78 0.85 -6.86
N MET A 285 -24.33 1.69 -6.01
CA MET A 285 -24.33 3.14 -6.23
C MET A 285 -22.91 3.68 -6.06
N PRO A 286 -22.33 4.36 -7.08
CA PRO A 286 -21.00 4.93 -6.95
C PRO A 286 -20.93 5.91 -5.79
N LEU A 287 -19.84 5.86 -5.04
CA LEU A 287 -19.53 6.90 -4.08
C LEU A 287 -19.10 8.18 -4.83
N ASP A 288 -19.36 9.31 -4.23
CA ASP A 288 -18.90 10.61 -4.72
C ASP A 288 -17.67 11.09 -3.95
N GLY A 289 -16.84 11.87 -4.61
CA GLY A 289 -15.63 12.42 -4.01
C GLY A 289 -14.97 13.47 -4.89
N PRO A 290 -14.11 14.32 -4.28
CA PRO A 290 -13.44 15.39 -5.00
C PRO A 290 -12.45 14.84 -6.04
N ASP A 291 -12.17 15.68 -7.06
CA ASP A 291 -11.08 15.43 -8.00
C ASP A 291 -9.74 15.65 -7.34
N ALA A 292 -8.76 14.85 -7.76
CA ALA A 292 -7.38 15.03 -7.38
C ALA A 292 -6.57 15.55 -8.58
N PRO A 293 -6.11 16.80 -8.56
CA PRO A 293 -5.29 17.33 -9.62
C PRO A 293 -3.96 16.55 -9.72
N ARG A 294 -3.46 16.42 -10.95
CA ARG A 294 -2.17 15.80 -11.20
C ARG A 294 -1.04 16.79 -10.92
N VAL A 295 -0.01 16.32 -10.21
CA VAL A 295 1.24 17.02 -10.00
C VAL A 295 2.38 16.35 -10.78
N PRO A 296 3.47 17.07 -11.09
CA PRO A 296 4.68 16.46 -11.67
C PRO A 296 5.28 15.39 -10.74
N LEU A 297 5.90 14.38 -11.35
CA LEU A 297 6.72 13.42 -10.61
C LEU A 297 7.96 14.13 -10.04
N PRO A 298 8.51 13.63 -8.91
CA PRO A 298 9.75 14.15 -8.36
C PRO A 298 10.89 14.07 -9.38
N ALA A 299 11.73 15.10 -9.41
CA ALA A 299 12.93 15.10 -10.25
C ALA A 299 13.93 14.01 -9.77
N PRO A 300 14.64 13.35 -10.70
CA PRO A 300 15.70 12.42 -10.34
C PRO A 300 16.76 13.11 -9.48
N GLN A 301 17.26 12.38 -8.47
CA GLN A 301 18.33 12.82 -7.59
C GLN A 301 19.58 11.99 -7.82
N THR A 302 20.74 12.57 -7.52
CA THR A 302 22.05 11.90 -7.55
C THR A 302 22.82 12.22 -6.28
N PHE A 303 23.62 11.27 -5.83
CA PHE A 303 24.57 11.48 -4.72
C PHE A 303 25.98 11.74 -5.26
N ASP A 304 26.83 12.33 -4.44
CA ASP A 304 28.24 12.53 -4.74
C ASP A 304 29.06 11.37 -4.13
N PRO A 305 29.67 10.48 -4.93
CA PRO A 305 30.44 9.36 -4.40
C PRO A 305 31.66 9.78 -3.58
N ALA A 306 32.16 11.00 -3.72
CA ALA A 306 33.30 11.53 -2.98
C ALA A 306 32.92 11.98 -1.55
N GLN A 307 31.63 12.14 -1.25
CA GLN A 307 31.16 12.59 0.05
C GLN A 307 30.96 11.40 1.01
N PRO A 308 31.28 11.55 2.31
CA PRO A 308 30.90 10.57 3.32
C PRO A 308 29.39 10.34 3.31
N THR A 309 28.98 9.11 2.96
CA THR A 309 27.57 8.78 2.70
C THR A 309 27.08 7.70 3.64
N ALA A 310 25.99 7.95 4.34
CA ALA A 310 25.24 6.91 5.05
C ALA A 310 24.14 6.31 4.14
N LEU A 311 23.86 5.02 4.33
CA LEU A 311 22.72 4.36 3.68
C LEU A 311 21.54 4.28 4.67
N LEU A 312 20.34 4.60 4.23
CA LEU A 312 19.12 4.36 4.96
C LEU A 312 18.23 3.37 4.19
N LEU A 313 18.08 2.17 4.72
CA LEU A 313 17.13 1.16 4.21
C LEU A 313 15.75 1.35 4.84
N HIS A 314 14.72 1.01 4.11
CA HIS A 314 13.33 0.95 4.59
C HIS A 314 12.55 -0.18 3.89
N ASP A 315 11.42 -0.59 4.45
CA ASP A 315 10.66 -1.76 4.01
C ASP A 315 9.94 -1.61 2.65
N ASP A 316 10.06 -0.50 1.96
CA ASP A 316 9.59 -0.38 0.57
C ASP A 316 10.61 -0.90 -0.46
N ASP A 317 11.89 -1.04 -0.08
CA ASP A 317 12.93 -1.56 -0.97
C ASP A 317 14.09 -2.21 -0.20
N LEU A 318 14.10 -3.54 -0.17
CA LEU A 318 15.09 -4.38 0.53
C LEU A 318 16.05 -5.11 -0.43
N SER A 319 16.32 -4.52 -1.60
CA SER A 319 17.30 -5.00 -2.57
C SER A 319 18.31 -3.89 -2.90
N PRO A 320 19.32 -3.61 -2.06
CA PRO A 320 20.22 -2.47 -2.24
C PRO A 320 21.30 -2.64 -3.32
N ALA A 321 21.45 -3.81 -3.96
CA ALA A 321 22.48 -4.09 -4.96
C ALA A 321 22.66 -2.95 -5.97
N TRP A 322 21.58 -2.47 -6.56
CA TRP A 322 21.57 -1.40 -7.56
C TRP A 322 22.13 -0.06 -7.07
N LEU A 323 22.14 0.18 -5.75
CA LEU A 323 22.79 1.36 -5.15
C LEU A 323 24.31 1.18 -5.14
N PHE A 324 24.75 -0.02 -4.78
CA PHE A 324 26.16 -0.38 -4.81
C PHE A 324 26.73 -0.37 -6.24
N ASP A 325 25.94 -0.78 -7.24
CA ASP A 325 26.30 -0.71 -8.65
C ASP A 325 26.49 0.72 -9.16
N GLN A 326 25.89 1.71 -8.48
CA GLN A 326 26.12 3.14 -8.72
C GLN A 326 27.31 3.73 -7.96
N GLY A 327 28.13 2.88 -7.31
CA GLY A 327 29.32 3.31 -6.57
C GLY A 327 29.05 3.70 -5.11
N LEU A 328 27.89 3.39 -4.55
CA LEU A 328 27.61 3.66 -3.15
C LEU A 328 28.49 2.75 -2.24
N ALA A 329 29.30 3.38 -1.39
CA ALA A 329 30.06 2.77 -0.33
C ALA A 329 29.67 3.43 1.00
N PRO A 330 28.70 2.86 1.74
CA PRO A 330 28.20 3.53 2.93
C PRO A 330 29.19 3.43 4.09
N ILE A 331 29.38 4.56 4.79
CA ILE A 331 30.17 4.61 6.02
C ILE A 331 29.40 4.05 7.23
N ALA A 332 28.08 4.01 7.15
CA ALA A 332 27.17 3.41 8.13
C ALA A 332 25.78 3.18 7.48
N THR A 333 25.02 2.23 8.01
CA THR A 333 23.66 1.97 7.52
C THR A 333 22.64 2.00 8.65
N GLY A 334 21.54 2.74 8.44
CA GLY A 334 20.36 2.73 9.29
C GLY A 334 19.21 1.96 8.63
N CYS A 335 18.33 1.40 9.46
CA CYS A 335 17.12 0.71 9.03
C CYS A 335 15.88 1.42 9.59
N LEU A 336 15.11 2.08 8.72
CA LEU A 336 13.86 2.76 9.08
C LEU A 336 12.70 1.77 8.99
N VAL A 337 11.99 1.58 10.10
CA VAL A 337 10.84 0.68 10.21
C VAL A 337 9.61 1.48 10.63
N THR A 338 8.72 1.77 9.68
CA THR A 338 7.50 2.55 9.91
C THR A 338 6.23 1.70 9.90
N THR A 339 6.32 0.39 10.09
CA THR A 339 5.19 -0.55 9.98
C THR A 339 4.01 -0.12 10.85
N ARG A 340 4.27 0.30 12.09
CA ARG A 340 3.22 0.77 13.02
C ARG A 340 2.53 2.07 12.60
N ALA A 341 3.19 2.86 11.76
CA ALA A 341 2.63 4.10 11.23
C ALA A 341 1.75 3.90 9.97
N ARG A 342 1.53 2.66 9.54
CA ARG A 342 0.63 2.36 8.41
C ARG A 342 -0.83 2.65 8.71
N SER A 343 -1.21 2.59 9.99
CA SER A 343 -2.57 2.82 10.48
C SER A 343 -2.55 3.59 11.80
N PRO A 344 -3.56 4.42 12.09
CA PRO A 344 -3.77 4.97 13.44
C PRO A 344 -4.21 3.90 14.45
N LEU A 345 -4.62 2.71 13.96
CA LEU A 345 -4.99 1.56 14.78
C LEU A 345 -3.81 0.57 14.90
N HIS A 346 -4.01 -0.46 15.72
CA HIS A 346 -3.01 -1.50 15.90
C HIS A 346 -2.78 -2.28 14.59
N VAL A 347 -1.51 -2.42 14.23
CA VAL A 347 -1.06 -3.23 13.08
C VAL A 347 -0.88 -4.67 13.52
N ALA A 348 -1.26 -5.62 12.67
CA ALA A 348 -1.22 -7.03 13.01
C ALA A 348 0.21 -7.53 13.30
N PRO A 349 0.41 -8.34 14.36
CA PRO A 349 1.74 -8.80 14.76
C PRO A 349 2.49 -9.58 13.67
N HIS A 350 1.78 -10.35 12.84
CA HIS A 350 2.39 -11.09 11.73
C HIS A 350 3.00 -10.17 10.67
N LEU A 351 2.42 -8.97 10.47
CA LEU A 351 2.98 -7.97 9.56
C LEU A 351 4.27 -7.36 10.14
N GLU A 352 4.30 -7.02 11.43
CA GLU A 352 5.52 -6.56 12.09
C GLU A 352 6.62 -7.63 12.06
N ALA A 353 6.27 -8.89 12.33
CA ALA A 353 7.20 -10.02 12.27
C ALA A 353 7.77 -10.22 10.85
N PHE A 354 6.93 -10.11 9.81
CA PHE A 354 7.38 -10.22 8.43
C PHE A 354 8.37 -9.11 8.06
N VAL A 355 8.04 -7.85 8.37
CA VAL A 355 8.92 -6.71 8.06
C VAL A 355 10.24 -6.80 8.83
N THR A 356 10.19 -7.17 10.11
CA THR A 356 11.40 -7.36 10.93
C THR A 356 12.29 -8.47 10.37
N GLY A 357 11.71 -9.62 10.01
CA GLY A 357 12.43 -10.72 9.38
C GLY A 357 13.02 -10.35 8.01
N ALA A 358 12.28 -9.61 7.20
CA ALA A 358 12.75 -9.14 5.89
C ALA A 358 13.90 -8.14 6.02
N MET A 359 13.87 -7.29 7.05
CA MET A 359 14.96 -6.37 7.36
C MET A 359 16.21 -7.15 7.84
N ALA A 360 16.04 -8.16 8.70
CA ALA A 360 17.12 -9.03 9.13
C ALA A 360 17.76 -9.79 7.96
N ASP A 361 16.94 -10.31 7.03
CA ASP A 361 17.42 -10.99 5.82
C ASP A 361 18.30 -10.06 4.95
N VAL A 362 17.88 -8.82 4.71
CA VAL A 362 18.67 -7.89 3.88
C VAL A 362 19.97 -7.50 4.58
N THR A 363 19.94 -7.24 5.88
CA THR A 363 21.14 -6.84 6.62
C THR A 363 22.17 -7.97 6.70
N GLU A 364 21.74 -9.22 6.86
CA GLU A 364 22.64 -10.37 6.83
C GLU A 364 23.20 -10.64 5.43
N ARG A 365 22.38 -10.56 4.38
CA ARG A 365 22.83 -10.78 2.99
C ARG A 365 23.89 -9.77 2.52
N TRP A 366 23.83 -8.55 3.04
CA TRP A 366 24.68 -7.45 2.60
C TRP A 366 25.66 -6.94 3.68
N LYS A 367 25.83 -7.68 4.79
CA LYS A 367 26.63 -7.26 5.96
C LYS A 367 28.01 -6.71 5.60
N ASP A 368 28.67 -7.33 4.59
CA ASP A 368 30.03 -6.93 4.17
C ASP A 368 30.04 -5.61 3.34
N ARG A 369 28.87 -5.10 2.93
CA ARG A 369 28.71 -3.89 2.10
C ARG A 369 28.01 -2.75 2.84
N LEU A 370 27.40 -3.00 3.99
CA LEU A 370 26.57 -2.05 4.73
C LEU A 370 27.35 -1.17 5.71
N GLY A 371 28.60 -1.56 6.06
CA GLY A 371 29.31 -0.91 7.15
C GLY A 371 28.61 -1.12 8.52
N PRO A 372 28.94 -0.33 9.54
CA PRO A 372 28.29 -0.39 10.84
C PRO A 372 26.76 -0.19 10.75
N LEU A 373 26.00 -1.07 11.40
CA LEU A 373 24.55 -1.02 11.43
C LEU A 373 24.06 -0.26 12.66
N ALA A 374 23.09 0.65 12.44
CA ALA A 374 22.33 1.25 13.54
C ALA A 374 21.33 0.27 14.14
N PRO A 375 20.91 0.45 15.40
CA PRO A 375 19.67 -0.14 15.91
C PRO A 375 18.47 0.23 15.04
N ALA A 376 17.38 -0.54 15.10
CA ALA A 376 16.18 -0.23 14.32
C ALA A 376 15.64 1.16 14.66
N LEU A 377 15.44 1.98 13.63
CA LEU A 377 14.97 3.37 13.72
C LEU A 377 13.49 3.41 13.31
N THR A 378 12.64 4.02 14.10
CA THR A 378 11.18 3.99 13.91
C THR A 378 10.56 5.33 13.52
N ALA A 379 11.35 6.40 13.56
CA ALA A 379 10.91 7.76 13.25
C ALA A 379 12.01 8.56 12.54
N GLY A 380 11.62 9.61 11.81
CA GLY A 380 12.55 10.47 11.09
C GLY A 380 13.54 11.19 12.01
N GLU A 381 13.10 11.63 13.18
CA GLU A 381 13.93 12.28 14.19
C GLU A 381 15.03 11.34 14.70
N ALA A 382 14.69 10.08 15.00
CA ALA A 382 15.67 9.09 15.43
C ALA A 382 16.72 8.80 14.35
N VAL A 383 16.31 8.83 13.08
CA VAL A 383 17.25 8.72 11.95
C VAL A 383 18.17 9.95 11.87
N ALA A 384 17.64 11.15 12.11
CA ALA A 384 18.46 12.38 12.11
C ALA A 384 19.50 12.37 13.24
N ASP A 385 19.10 11.95 14.46
CA ASP A 385 20.01 11.82 15.58
C ASP A 385 21.13 10.81 15.30
N TRP A 386 20.79 9.65 14.76
CA TRP A 386 21.79 8.67 14.30
C TRP A 386 22.70 9.25 13.23
N ALA A 387 22.17 9.92 12.23
CA ALA A 387 22.95 10.47 11.12
C ALA A 387 24.03 11.44 11.60
N ARG A 388 23.72 12.30 12.59
CA ARG A 388 24.67 13.23 13.20
C ARG A 388 25.89 12.52 13.81
N THR A 389 25.72 11.29 14.33
CA THR A 389 26.80 10.53 14.96
C THR A 389 27.73 9.86 13.95
N THR A 390 27.32 9.73 12.68
CA THR A 390 28.07 8.99 11.66
C THR A 390 29.15 9.79 10.97
N GLY A 391 29.09 11.11 11.01
CA GLY A 391 29.93 12.01 10.20
C GLY A 391 29.52 12.08 8.72
N ALA A 392 28.37 11.53 8.34
CA ALA A 392 27.86 11.60 6.98
C ALA A 392 27.52 13.03 6.56
N ARG A 393 27.81 13.36 5.31
CA ARG A 393 27.40 14.61 4.66
C ARG A 393 26.14 14.44 3.81
N GLN A 394 25.83 13.21 3.49
CA GLN A 394 24.60 12.86 2.78
C GLN A 394 24.09 11.47 3.23
N ILE A 395 22.78 11.32 3.19
CA ILE A 395 22.11 10.04 3.38
C ILE A 395 21.50 9.62 2.03
N VAL A 396 21.86 8.47 1.54
CA VAL A 396 21.23 7.86 0.38
C VAL A 396 20.17 6.87 0.86
N THR A 397 18.99 6.92 0.24
CA THR A 397 17.91 5.98 0.50
C THR A 397 17.20 5.62 -0.83
N PRO A 398 16.70 4.39 -1.00
CA PRO A 398 15.75 4.12 -2.07
C PRO A 398 14.57 5.09 -2.00
N TYR A 399 13.99 5.45 -3.15
CA TYR A 399 12.78 6.27 -3.17
C TYR A 399 11.63 5.52 -2.48
N ALA A 400 11.06 6.12 -1.45
CA ALA A 400 9.85 5.63 -0.79
C ALA A 400 8.62 6.23 -1.47
N PRO A 401 7.76 5.43 -2.12
CA PRO A 401 6.48 5.90 -2.62
C PRO A 401 5.57 6.39 -1.49
N THR A 402 4.52 7.12 -1.86
CA THR A 402 3.49 7.63 -0.94
C THR A 402 3.10 6.59 0.11
N GLY A 403 3.25 6.95 1.38
CA GLY A 403 3.00 6.06 2.52
C GLY A 403 3.74 6.49 3.79
N SER A 404 3.84 5.59 4.76
CA SER A 404 4.46 5.86 6.07
C SER A 404 5.95 6.16 5.98
N ASN A 405 6.70 5.43 5.13
CA ASN A 405 8.14 5.72 4.92
C ASN A 405 8.34 7.09 4.28
N ALA A 406 7.58 7.45 3.24
CA ALA A 406 7.66 8.78 2.63
C ALA A 406 7.35 9.90 3.64
N ALA A 407 6.39 9.68 4.54
CA ALA A 407 6.09 10.62 5.61
C ALA A 407 7.26 10.79 6.59
N ALA A 408 7.86 9.68 7.05
CA ALA A 408 9.03 9.69 7.93
C ALA A 408 10.25 10.34 7.25
N LEU A 409 10.46 10.11 5.96
CA LEU A 409 11.55 10.73 5.20
C LEU A 409 11.37 12.25 5.02
N ARG A 410 10.13 12.76 4.98
CA ARG A 410 9.90 14.23 5.00
C ARG A 410 10.28 14.85 6.35
N VAL A 411 9.93 14.18 7.44
CA VAL A 411 10.34 14.62 8.80
C VAL A 411 11.86 14.58 8.92
N LEU A 412 12.49 13.50 8.46
CA LEU A 412 13.96 13.37 8.45
C LEU A 412 14.61 14.52 7.68
N GLU A 413 14.15 14.82 6.47
CA GLU A 413 14.73 15.89 5.63
C GLU A 413 14.68 17.25 6.32
N ALA A 414 13.53 17.57 6.94
CA ALA A 414 13.38 18.80 7.71
C ALA A 414 14.33 18.84 8.92
N ALA A 415 14.54 17.72 9.61
CA ALA A 415 15.43 17.60 10.76
C ALA A 415 16.92 17.68 10.39
N LEU A 416 17.31 17.27 9.18
CA LEU A 416 18.71 17.30 8.70
C LEU A 416 19.11 18.63 8.07
N THR A 417 18.15 19.43 7.62
CA THR A 417 18.41 20.71 6.93
C THR A 417 19.31 21.67 7.73
N PRO A 418 19.12 21.86 9.06
CA PRO A 418 20.00 22.74 9.85
C PRO A 418 21.45 22.25 9.93
N ASP A 419 21.68 20.95 9.80
CA ASP A 419 23.00 20.33 9.90
C ASP A 419 23.74 20.28 8.55
N GLY A 420 23.09 20.70 7.47
CA GLY A 420 23.63 20.66 6.11
C GLY A 420 23.80 19.21 5.59
N ILE A 421 23.18 18.22 6.20
CA ILE A 421 23.19 16.83 5.74
C ILE A 421 22.09 16.65 4.69
N ARG A 422 22.46 16.19 3.50
CA ARG A 422 21.52 16.05 2.38
C ARG A 422 20.83 14.68 2.43
N LEU A 423 19.50 14.64 2.31
CA LEU A 423 18.76 13.40 2.07
C LEU A 423 18.54 13.19 0.57
N ILE A 424 19.05 12.09 0.02
CA ILE A 424 19.02 11.77 -1.41
C ILE A 424 18.17 10.51 -1.60
N ARG A 425 17.04 10.67 -2.30
CA ARG A 425 16.07 9.60 -2.59
C ARG A 425 16.29 9.11 -4.02
N LEU A 426 16.95 7.96 -4.16
CA LEU A 426 17.25 7.39 -5.47
C LEU A 426 16.09 6.54 -5.97
N GLN A 427 15.65 6.82 -7.19
CA GLN A 427 14.56 6.08 -7.81
C GLN A 427 15.11 4.96 -8.69
N ARG A 428 14.55 3.75 -8.58
CA ARG A 428 14.89 2.65 -9.49
C ARG A 428 14.49 2.98 -10.92
N ARG A 429 15.34 2.58 -11.87
CA ARG A 429 15.07 2.76 -13.30
C ARG A 429 13.72 2.12 -13.71
N PHE A 430 13.35 0.97 -13.14
CA PHE A 430 12.07 0.32 -13.39
C PHE A 430 10.87 1.25 -13.08
N ASP A 431 10.93 1.99 -11.99
CA ASP A 431 9.89 2.95 -11.61
C ASP A 431 9.97 4.23 -12.44
N SER A 432 11.17 4.81 -12.59
CA SER A 432 11.35 6.09 -13.29
C SER A 432 10.99 6.01 -14.78
N THR A 433 11.11 4.84 -15.42
CA THR A 433 10.69 4.63 -16.82
C THR A 433 9.18 4.39 -16.92
N ALA A 434 8.56 3.74 -15.95
CA ALA A 434 7.15 3.36 -15.99
C ALA A 434 6.19 4.45 -15.49
N TRP A 435 6.52 5.15 -14.40
CA TRP A 435 5.62 6.10 -13.76
C TRP A 435 5.17 7.29 -14.62
N PRO A 436 6.00 7.84 -15.53
CA PRO A 436 5.54 8.90 -16.45
C PRO A 436 4.35 8.49 -17.33
N HIS A 437 4.13 7.20 -17.53
CA HIS A 437 3.00 6.66 -18.31
C HIS A 437 1.72 6.46 -17.48
N ALA A 438 1.78 6.57 -16.14
CA ALA A 438 0.63 6.37 -15.25
C ALA A 438 -0.25 7.63 -15.13
N THR A 439 -0.54 8.29 -16.25
CA THR A 439 -1.24 9.58 -16.30
C THR A 439 -2.76 9.46 -16.36
N ALA A 440 -3.27 8.34 -16.86
CA ALA A 440 -4.68 8.06 -17.08
C ALA A 440 -5.04 6.65 -16.59
N GLY A 441 -6.11 6.04 -17.10
CA GLY A 441 -6.51 4.67 -16.76
C GLY A 441 -5.48 3.63 -17.23
N PHE A 442 -5.47 2.47 -16.56
CA PHE A 442 -4.51 1.38 -16.81
C PHE A 442 -4.46 0.91 -18.28
N PHE A 443 -5.56 0.96 -19.00
CA PHE A 443 -5.57 0.51 -20.41
C PHE A 443 -4.63 1.33 -21.29
N ARG A 444 -4.46 2.63 -21.04
CA ARG A 444 -3.45 3.46 -21.72
C ARG A 444 -2.03 3.13 -21.27
N PHE A 445 -1.84 2.84 -19.98
CA PHE A 445 -0.55 2.39 -19.46
C PHE A 445 -0.17 1.02 -20.05
N LYS A 446 -1.12 0.09 -20.16
CA LYS A 446 -0.95 -1.25 -20.73
C LYS A 446 -0.32 -1.20 -22.12
N GLU A 447 -0.66 -0.23 -22.96
CA GLU A 447 -0.09 -0.06 -24.31
C GLU A 447 1.43 0.17 -24.29
N LYS A 448 1.98 0.63 -23.17
CA LYS A 448 3.42 0.86 -22.98
C LYS A 448 4.17 -0.37 -22.46
N ILE A 449 3.46 -1.38 -21.97
CA ILE A 449 4.10 -2.59 -21.39
C ILE A 449 5.08 -3.26 -22.35
N PRO A 450 4.81 -3.45 -23.66
CA PRO A 450 5.80 -4.05 -24.57
C PRO A 450 7.11 -3.27 -24.64
N THR A 451 7.05 -1.94 -24.67
CA THR A 451 8.24 -1.06 -24.65
C THR A 451 8.97 -1.19 -23.32
N LEU A 452 8.26 -1.10 -22.20
CA LEU A 452 8.82 -1.22 -20.85
C LEU A 452 9.48 -2.58 -20.61
N VAL A 453 8.91 -3.66 -21.15
CA VAL A 453 9.51 -5.01 -21.13
C VAL A 453 10.80 -5.04 -21.96
N GLY A 454 10.82 -4.37 -23.12
CA GLY A 454 12.03 -4.24 -23.95
C GLY A 454 13.19 -3.57 -23.19
N GLU A 455 12.89 -2.60 -22.35
CA GLU A 455 13.87 -1.87 -21.53
C GLU A 455 14.43 -2.69 -20.35
N LEU A 456 13.78 -3.79 -19.95
CA LEU A 456 14.29 -4.68 -18.89
C LEU A 456 15.69 -5.23 -19.19
N LYS A 457 16.07 -5.36 -20.46
CA LYS A 457 17.42 -5.80 -20.89
C LYS A 457 18.51 -4.80 -20.47
N GLY A 458 18.17 -3.52 -20.35
CA GLY A 458 19.09 -2.46 -19.93
C GLY A 458 19.10 -2.16 -18.43
N ILE A 459 18.24 -2.81 -17.64
CA ILE A 459 18.26 -2.75 -16.19
C ILE A 459 19.23 -3.84 -15.73
N GLY A 460 20.38 -3.47 -15.15
CA GLY A 460 21.45 -4.40 -14.78
C GLY A 460 20.97 -5.72 -14.16
N ALA A 461 21.74 -6.77 -14.35
CA ALA A 461 21.54 -8.02 -13.62
C ALA A 461 21.80 -7.74 -12.14
N ILE A 462 20.90 -8.19 -11.28
CA ILE A 462 21.02 -8.09 -9.82
C ILE A 462 21.88 -9.24 -9.32
#